data_88d9f4501afe1539aadceec0a1bab627
#
_entry.id   88d9f4501afe1539aadceec0a1bab627
#
_cell.length_a   1.000
_cell.length_b   1.000
_cell.length_c   1.000
_cell.angle_alpha   90.00
_cell.angle_beta   90.00
_cell.angle_gamma   90.00
#
_symmetry.space_group_name_H-M   'P 1'
#
loop_
_entity.id
_entity.type
_entity.pdbx_description
1 polymer ?
#
loop_
_entity_poly.entity_id
_entity_poly.type
_entity_poly.pdbx_seq_one_letter_code
_entity_poly.pdbx_strand_id
1 'polypeptide(L)'
;MTTHSSVLITGASSGIGATYAERFARRGHDLVLVARDKSRLESLAARLRQEYRVAVDVVPADLTLARDLEVVEARLRDDANIGIL
;
A
#
# COMPACT_ATOMS: atom_id res chain seq x y z
N MET A 1 4.03 13.34 20.13
CA MET A 1 3.35 12.17 19.66
C MET A 1 3.25 12.14 18.14
N THR A 2 3.76 11.17 17.55
CA THR A 2 3.74 11.05 16.11
C THR A 2 2.69 10.09 15.65
N THR A 3 1.81 10.56 14.84
CA THR A 3 0.92 9.69 14.11
C THR A 3 1.60 9.37 12.79
N HIS A 4 1.81 8.10 12.56
CA HIS A 4 2.32 7.69 11.27
C HIS A 4 1.22 7.82 10.23
N SER A 5 1.48 8.60 9.21
CA SER A 5 0.58 8.64 8.06
C SER A 5 0.73 7.35 7.29
N SER A 6 -0.39 6.72 6.98
CA SER A 6 -0.38 5.59 6.07
C SER A 6 -0.41 6.10 4.63
N VAL A 7 0.31 5.45 3.75
CA VAL A 7 0.35 5.82 2.33
C VAL A 7 -0.23 4.68 1.51
N LEU A 8 -1.25 4.97 0.72
CA LEU A 8 -1.83 4.00 -0.20
C LEU A 8 -1.18 4.17 -1.56
N ILE A 9 -0.59 3.10 -2.06
CA ILE A 9 0.12 3.11 -3.33
C ILE A 9 -0.58 2.16 -4.30
N THR A 10 -1.10 2.71 -5.39
CA THR A 10 -1.70 1.91 -6.46
C THR A 10 -0.62 1.49 -7.45
N GLY A 11 -0.81 0.36 -8.09
CA GLY A 11 0.18 -0.17 -9.02
C GLY A 11 1.47 -0.57 -8.33
N ALA A 12 1.40 -0.99 -7.07
CA ALA A 12 2.57 -1.23 -6.24
C ALA A 12 3.43 -2.40 -6.70
N SER A 13 2.90 -3.27 -7.55
CA SER A 13 3.69 -4.39 -8.10
C SER A 13 4.58 -3.96 -9.27
N SER A 14 4.41 -2.76 -9.80
CA SER A 14 5.28 -2.23 -10.86
C SER A 14 6.57 -1.67 -10.28
N GLY A 15 7.59 -1.50 -11.14
CA GLY A 15 8.87 -0.97 -10.70
C GLY A 15 8.78 0.40 -10.04
N ILE A 16 7.97 1.29 -10.60
CA ILE A 16 7.80 2.64 -10.05
C ILE A 16 7.07 2.60 -8.72
N GLY A 17 5.95 1.88 -8.66
CA GLY A 17 5.18 1.76 -7.43
C GLY A 17 5.96 1.11 -6.31
N ALA A 18 6.72 0.04 -6.62
CA ALA A 18 7.55 -0.64 -5.64
C ALA A 18 8.65 0.29 -5.11
N THR A 19 9.23 1.13 -5.97
CA THR A 19 10.24 2.09 -5.55
C THR A 19 9.68 3.12 -4.56
N TYR A 20 8.49 3.64 -4.84
CA TYR A 20 7.85 4.57 -3.92
C TYR A 20 7.50 3.91 -2.61
N ALA A 21 7.01 2.66 -2.65
CA ALA A 21 6.69 1.91 -1.44
C ALA A 21 7.93 1.79 -0.55
N GLU A 22 9.07 1.45 -1.14
CA GLU A 22 10.31 1.34 -0.39
C GLU A 22 10.73 2.67 0.23
N ARG A 23 10.61 3.75 -0.51
CA ARG A 23 10.98 5.07 0.00
C ARG A 23 10.14 5.50 1.19
N PHE A 24 8.82 5.28 1.12
CA PHE A 24 7.95 5.62 2.22
C PHE A 24 8.16 4.70 3.43
N ALA A 25 8.39 3.41 3.20
CA ALA A 25 8.70 2.48 4.26
C ALA A 25 9.98 2.88 5.00
N ARG A 26 10.98 3.27 4.24
CA ARG A 26 12.26 3.73 4.81
C ARG A 26 12.07 4.93 5.72
N ARG A 27 11.09 5.77 5.44
CA ARG A 27 10.77 6.94 6.26
C ARG A 27 9.87 6.61 7.45
N GLY A 28 9.50 5.36 7.62
CA GLY A 28 8.69 4.93 8.74
C GLY A 28 7.18 5.00 8.53
N HIS A 29 6.73 5.20 7.29
CA HIS A 29 5.30 5.24 6.99
C HIS A 29 4.74 3.83 6.88
N ASP A 30 3.54 3.62 7.41
CA ASP A 30 2.79 2.41 7.14
C ASP A 30 2.21 2.48 5.72
N LEU A 31 2.03 1.35 5.10
CA LEU A 31 1.66 1.29 3.69
C LEU A 31 0.42 0.45 3.46
N VAL A 32 -0.35 0.85 2.45
CA VAL A 32 -1.41 0.03 1.86
C VAL A 32 -1.06 -0.13 0.38
N LEU A 33 -0.73 -1.34 -0.02
CA LEU A 33 -0.29 -1.63 -1.38
C LEU A 33 -1.45 -2.22 -2.19
N VAL A 34 -1.75 -1.59 -3.31
CA VAL A 34 -2.85 -2.00 -4.18
C VAL A 34 -2.32 -2.36 -5.56
N ALA A 35 -2.59 -3.56 -6.01
CA ALA A 35 -2.30 -4.01 -7.37
C ALA A 35 -3.03 -5.31 -7.64
N ARG A 36 -3.05 -5.73 -8.90
CA ARG A 36 -3.71 -6.99 -9.29
C ARG A 36 -2.92 -8.23 -8.90
N ASP A 37 -1.60 -8.15 -8.92
CA ASP A 37 -0.74 -9.31 -8.70
C ASP A 37 -0.50 -9.51 -7.21
N LYS A 38 -1.31 -10.37 -6.61
CA LYS A 38 -1.23 -10.67 -5.19
C LYS A 38 0.13 -11.22 -4.77
N SER A 39 0.70 -12.13 -5.57
CA SER A 39 1.99 -12.73 -5.22
C SER A 39 3.10 -11.71 -5.13
N ARG A 40 3.16 -10.81 -6.09
CA ARG A 40 4.16 -9.74 -6.08
C ARG A 40 3.95 -8.78 -4.93
N LEU A 41 2.68 -8.44 -4.66
CA LEU A 41 2.37 -7.55 -3.53
C LEU A 41 2.80 -8.17 -2.21
N GLU A 42 2.52 -9.45 -2.02
CA GLU A 42 2.88 -10.11 -0.77
C GLU A 42 4.38 -10.25 -0.59
N SER A 43 5.10 -10.51 -1.66
CA SER A 43 6.57 -10.56 -1.61
C SER A 43 7.15 -9.20 -1.24
N LEU A 44 6.64 -8.15 -1.86
CA LEU A 44 7.09 -6.79 -1.56
C LEU A 44 6.73 -6.41 -0.12
N ALA A 45 5.51 -6.71 0.31
CA ALA A 45 5.06 -6.39 1.65
C ALA A 45 5.91 -7.10 2.72
N ALA A 46 6.19 -8.38 2.51
CA ALA A 46 7.01 -9.15 3.45
C ALA A 46 8.41 -8.54 3.57
N ARG A 47 9.01 -8.17 2.45
CA ARG A 47 10.33 -7.56 2.45
C ARG A 47 10.33 -6.23 3.19
N LEU A 48 9.33 -5.39 2.93
CA LEU A 48 9.27 -4.07 3.56
C LEU A 48 8.98 -4.15 5.06
N ARG A 49 8.10 -5.07 5.47
CA ARG A 49 7.84 -5.29 6.90
C ARG A 49 9.10 -5.71 7.63
N GLN A 50 9.85 -6.62 7.04
CA GLN A 50 11.05 -7.16 7.66
C GLN A 50 12.18 -6.14 7.68
N GLU A 51 12.36 -5.43 6.57
CA GLU A 51 13.49 -4.53 6.40
C GLU A 51 13.31 -3.21 7.15
N TYR A 52 12.10 -2.66 7.14
CA TYR A 52 11.84 -1.33 7.71
C TYR A 52 10.92 -1.37 8.94
N ARG A 53 10.38 -2.52 9.27
CA ARG A 53 9.52 -2.73 10.45
C ARG A 53 8.29 -1.83 10.46
N VAL A 54 7.72 -1.59 9.31
CA VAL A 54 6.46 -0.84 9.16
C VAL A 54 5.31 -1.81 8.92
N ALA A 55 4.09 -1.38 9.19
CA ALA A 55 2.91 -2.14 8.85
C ALA A 55 2.64 -1.99 7.35
N VAL A 56 2.39 -3.10 6.68
CA VAL A 56 2.09 -3.09 5.25
C VAL A 56 0.87 -3.98 5.01
N ASP A 57 -0.22 -3.38 4.55
CA ASP A 57 -1.40 -4.10 4.16
C ASP A 57 -1.41 -4.30 2.65
N VAL A 58 -1.85 -5.47 2.23
CA VAL A 58 -1.94 -5.81 0.82
C VAL A 58 -3.40 -5.89 0.41
N VAL A 59 -3.75 -5.12 -0.62
CA VAL A 59 -5.11 -5.13 -1.18
C VAL A 59 -5.01 -5.54 -2.65
N PRO A 60 -5.18 -6.83 -2.95
CA PRO A 60 -5.22 -7.27 -4.34
C PRO A 60 -6.51 -6.76 -4.97
N ALA A 61 -6.38 -5.86 -5.92
CA ALA A 61 -7.54 -5.24 -6.54
C ALA A 61 -7.24 -4.83 -7.98
N ASP A 62 -8.23 -5.01 -8.83
CA ASP A 62 -8.21 -4.53 -10.21
C ASP A 62 -9.08 -3.28 -10.27
N LEU A 63 -8.47 -2.12 -10.38
CA LEU A 63 -9.18 -0.84 -10.35
C LEU A 63 -10.04 -0.61 -11.57
N THR A 64 -9.97 -1.49 -12.58
CA THR A 64 -10.90 -1.44 -13.70
C THR A 64 -12.25 -2.08 -13.37
N LEU A 65 -12.34 -2.79 -12.25
CA LEU A 65 -13.57 -3.42 -11.78
C LEU A 65 -14.22 -2.56 -10.70
N ALA A 66 -15.51 -2.26 -10.87
CA ALA A 66 -16.22 -1.39 -9.93
C ALA A 66 -16.19 -1.93 -8.50
N ARG A 67 -16.37 -3.24 -8.32
CA ARG A 67 -16.37 -3.85 -6.99
C ARG A 67 -15.01 -3.73 -6.29
N ASP A 68 -13.92 -3.84 -7.06
CA ASP A 68 -12.58 -3.71 -6.49
C ASP A 68 -12.29 -2.27 -6.14
N LEU A 69 -12.75 -1.35 -6.98
CA LEU A 69 -12.62 0.07 -6.71
C LEU A 69 -13.36 0.45 -5.42
N GLU A 70 -14.52 -0.14 -5.19
CA GLU A 70 -15.27 0.10 -3.95
C GLU A 70 -14.49 -0.33 -2.71
N VAL A 71 -13.75 -1.43 -2.79
CA VAL A 71 -12.91 -1.89 -1.68
C VAL A 71 -11.86 -0.84 -1.34
N VAL A 72 -11.21 -0.29 -2.36
CA VAL A 72 -10.19 0.74 -2.16
C VAL A 72 -10.81 2.02 -1.63
N GLU A 73 -11.95 2.42 -2.17
CA GLU A 73 -12.66 3.61 -1.68
C GLU A 73 -13.07 3.47 -0.22
N ALA A 74 -13.54 2.29 0.17
CA ALA A 74 -13.91 2.03 1.55
C ALA A 74 -12.70 2.17 2.47
N ARG A 75 -11.54 1.68 2.04
CA ARG A 75 -10.31 1.81 2.80
C ARG A 75 -9.91 3.26 2.99
N LEU A 76 -10.03 4.06 1.94
CA LEU A 76 -9.72 5.48 2.01
C LEU A 76 -10.69 6.23 2.93
N ARG A 77 -11.96 5.85 2.90
CA ARG A 77 -12.98 6.48 3.71
C ARG A 77 -12.81 6.18 5.19
N ASP A 78 -12.40 4.94 5.50
CA ASP A 78 -12.30 4.47 6.88
C ASP A 78 -10.99 4.87 7.56
N ASP A 79 -9.98 5.25 6.80
CA ASP A 79 -8.70 5.64 7.34
C ASP A 79 -8.39 7.10 6.98
N ALA A 80 -8.68 8.00 7.92
CA ALA A 80 -8.52 9.44 7.69
C ALA A 80 -7.06 9.88 7.53
N ASN A 81 -6.12 9.03 7.91
CA ASN A 81 -4.69 9.37 7.86
C ASN A 81 -3.99 8.83 6.63
N ILE A 82 -4.75 8.31 5.69
CA ILE A 82 -4.17 7.71 4.50
C ILE A 82 -3.90 8.77 3.44
N GLY A 83 -2.68 8.78 2.92
CA GLY A 83 -2.34 9.56 1.74
C GLY A 83 -2.33 8.66 0.52
N ILE A 84 -2.62 9.21 -0.64
CA ILE A 84 -2.70 8.44 -1.89
C ILE A 84 -1.52 8.80 -2.77
N LEU A 85 -0.95 7.78 -3.34
CA LEU A 85 0.09 7.96 -4.34
C LEU A 85 -0.19 7.13 -5.59
#